data_0e46130c90b2d6fa71bb6c8579258756
#
_entry.id   0e46130c90b2d6fa71bb6c8579258756
#
_cell.length_a   1.000
_cell.length_b   1.000
_cell.length_c   1.000
_cell.angle_alpha   90.00
_cell.angle_beta   90.00
_cell.angle_gamma   90.00
#
_symmetry.space_group_name_H-M   'P 1'
#
loop_
_entity.id
_entity.type
_entity.pdbx_description
1 polymer ?
#
loop_
_entity_poly.entity_id
_entity_poly.type
_entity_poly.pdbx_seq_one_letter_code
_entity_poly.pdbx_strand_id
1 'polypeptide(L)'
;MPHHEVRKTYYQDYTEEFALFQQAAWGYTVETATMAIRLVLSRVFEKIPNLKIILDHLGETLPFLLWRVNHNLKRPGNAPIEFREVFCNNFYVTTSGNFSDPALLCCMQEMGVDRILFAIDWPFIDNKLGADWFENISISREDKVKILNGNASRIFKL
;
A
#
# COMPACT_ATOMS: atom_id res chain seq x y z
N MET A 1 12.68 8.57 -3.36
CA MET A 1 12.14 7.38 -4.07
C MET A 1 12.82 7.25 -5.42
N PRO A 2 13.22 6.06 -5.87
CA PRO A 2 13.68 5.91 -7.24
C PRO A 2 12.46 6.15 -8.15
N HIS A 3 12.53 7.20 -8.94
CA HIS A 3 11.54 7.47 -9.97
C HIS A 3 11.70 6.39 -11.04
N HIS A 4 10.79 5.44 -11.09
CA HIS A 4 10.74 4.46 -12.15
C HIS A 4 10.30 5.17 -13.44
N GLU A 5 10.92 4.82 -14.56
CA GLU A 5 10.47 5.29 -15.87
C GLU A 5 9.07 4.72 -16.13
N VAL A 6 8.07 5.50 -15.80
CA VAL A 6 6.70 5.26 -16.23
C VAL A 6 6.72 5.21 -17.75
N ARG A 7 6.11 4.19 -18.35
CA ARG A 7 6.07 4.07 -19.81
C ARG A 7 5.37 5.30 -20.40
N LYS A 8 6.15 6.25 -20.86
CA LYS A 8 5.67 7.53 -21.41
C LYS A 8 4.55 7.37 -22.42
N THR A 9 4.59 6.28 -23.20
CA THR A 9 3.59 5.97 -24.23
C THR A 9 2.15 5.82 -23.72
N TYR A 10 1.93 5.51 -22.45
CA TYR A 10 0.56 5.42 -21.89
C TYR A 10 -0.02 6.76 -21.48
N TYR A 11 0.83 7.75 -21.28
CA TYR A 11 0.45 9.03 -20.69
C TYR A 11 0.72 10.23 -21.59
N GLN A 12 1.51 10.07 -22.68
CA GLN A 12 2.05 11.16 -23.48
C GLN A 12 1.00 12.14 -24.02
N ASP A 13 -0.18 11.63 -24.38
CA ASP A 13 -1.25 12.47 -24.96
C ASP A 13 -1.96 13.34 -23.90
N TYR A 14 -1.69 13.10 -22.61
CA TYR A 14 -2.39 13.75 -21.50
C TYR A 14 -1.45 14.48 -20.54
N THR A 15 -0.14 14.39 -20.72
CA THR A 15 0.84 14.90 -19.75
C THR A 15 0.88 16.42 -19.66
N GLU A 16 0.55 17.12 -20.74
CA GLU A 16 0.53 18.59 -20.73
C GLU A 16 -0.66 19.14 -19.94
N GLU A 17 -1.83 18.54 -20.08
CA GLU A 17 -3.06 18.97 -19.43
C GLU A 17 -3.22 18.34 -18.03
N PHE A 18 -2.84 17.08 -17.88
CA PHE A 18 -3.02 16.28 -16.66
C PHE A 18 -1.68 15.72 -16.14
N ALA A 19 -0.75 16.60 -15.80
CA ALA A 19 0.61 16.20 -15.37
C ALA A 19 0.62 15.17 -14.22
N LEU A 20 -0.33 15.23 -13.30
CA LEU A 20 -0.44 14.30 -12.19
C LEU A 20 -0.95 12.92 -12.58
N PHE A 21 -1.48 12.73 -13.79
CA PHE A 21 -1.97 11.43 -14.25
C PHE A 21 -0.86 10.37 -14.27
N GLN A 22 0.32 10.73 -14.76
CA GLN A 22 1.49 9.85 -14.73
C GLN A 22 2.22 9.80 -13.39
N GLN A 23 1.77 10.58 -12.41
CA GLN A 23 2.35 10.73 -11.08
C GLN A 23 1.35 10.30 -10.01
N ALA A 24 1.05 11.22 -9.08
CA ALA A 24 0.28 10.95 -7.88
C ALA A 24 -1.16 10.46 -8.12
N ALA A 25 -1.79 10.86 -9.24
CA ALA A 25 -3.16 10.44 -9.50
C ALA A 25 -3.27 8.96 -9.92
N TRP A 26 -2.26 8.41 -10.62
CA TRP A 26 -2.33 7.03 -11.12
C TRP A 26 -0.97 6.36 -11.33
N GLY A 27 -0.01 7.02 -11.96
CA GLY A 27 1.23 6.39 -12.41
C GLY A 27 2.03 5.77 -11.26
N TYR A 28 2.16 6.45 -10.14
CA TYR A 28 2.87 5.94 -8.96
C TYR A 28 2.18 4.72 -8.37
N THR A 29 0.85 4.68 -8.36
CA THR A 29 0.07 3.52 -7.93
C THR A 29 0.45 2.26 -8.71
N VAL A 30 0.49 2.35 -10.03
CA VAL A 30 0.83 1.20 -10.90
C VAL A 30 2.26 0.74 -10.67
N GLU A 31 3.20 1.68 -10.60
CA GLU A 31 4.62 1.37 -10.40
C GLU A 31 4.87 0.73 -9.02
N THR A 32 4.34 1.32 -7.96
CA THR A 32 4.51 0.84 -6.60
C THR A 32 3.88 -0.54 -6.41
N ALA A 33 2.65 -0.74 -6.91
CA ALA A 33 1.99 -2.04 -6.88
C ALA A 33 2.78 -3.11 -7.65
N THR A 34 3.29 -2.77 -8.84
CA THR A 34 4.13 -3.66 -9.64
C THR A 34 5.41 -4.02 -8.90
N MET A 35 6.08 -3.06 -8.25
CA MET A 35 7.30 -3.32 -7.48
C MET A 35 7.04 -4.22 -6.27
N ALA A 36 5.94 -4.03 -5.56
CA ALA A 36 5.56 -4.90 -4.45
C ALA A 36 5.32 -6.35 -4.90
N ILE A 37 4.62 -6.54 -6.03
CA ILE A 37 4.46 -7.88 -6.63
C ILE A 37 5.82 -8.49 -6.98
N ARG A 38 6.70 -7.74 -7.64
CA ARG A 38 8.06 -8.20 -8.00
C ARG A 38 8.88 -8.60 -6.79
N LEU A 39 8.77 -7.88 -5.67
CA LEU A 39 9.45 -8.25 -4.42
C LEU A 39 8.99 -9.63 -3.92
N VAL A 40 7.70 -9.92 -3.92
CA VAL A 40 7.19 -11.25 -3.55
C VAL A 40 7.71 -12.32 -4.53
N LEU A 41 7.62 -12.05 -5.83
CA LEU A 41 8.07 -13.00 -6.87
C LEU A 41 9.59 -13.26 -6.85
N SER A 42 10.39 -12.30 -6.37
CA SER A 42 11.84 -12.43 -6.24
C SER A 42 12.27 -13.40 -5.13
N ARG A 43 11.34 -13.84 -4.29
CA ARG A 43 11.59 -14.73 -3.15
C ARG A 43 12.50 -14.10 -2.07
N VAL A 44 12.58 -12.77 -2.03
CA VAL A 44 13.42 -12.08 -1.03
C VAL A 44 12.98 -12.38 0.40
N PHE A 45 11.69 -12.57 0.63
CA PHE A 45 11.14 -12.89 1.94
C PHE A 45 11.42 -14.33 2.40
N GLU A 46 11.73 -15.25 1.48
CA GLU A 46 12.24 -16.58 1.83
C GLU A 46 13.69 -16.48 2.34
N LYS A 47 14.48 -15.56 1.79
CA LYS A 47 15.87 -15.33 2.18
C LYS A 47 16.00 -14.46 3.42
N ILE A 48 15.09 -13.52 3.59
CA ILE A 48 15.06 -12.54 4.69
C ILE A 48 13.64 -12.51 5.29
N PRO A 49 13.24 -13.52 6.07
CA PRO A 49 11.85 -13.66 6.55
C PRO A 49 11.37 -12.50 7.42
N ASN A 50 12.29 -11.85 8.12
CA ASN A 50 11.97 -10.71 9.00
C ASN A 50 11.92 -9.36 8.29
N LEU A 51 12.22 -9.31 6.97
CA LEU A 51 12.10 -8.08 6.20
C LEU A 51 10.66 -7.61 6.21
N LYS A 52 10.47 -6.34 6.56
CA LYS A 52 9.18 -5.65 6.47
C LYS A 52 9.28 -4.50 5.49
N ILE A 53 8.26 -4.36 4.68
CA ILE A 53 8.13 -3.28 3.69
C ILE A 53 6.91 -2.46 4.07
N ILE A 54 7.03 -1.15 4.02
CA ILE A 54 5.93 -0.22 4.22
C ILE A 54 5.59 0.38 2.86
N LEU A 55 4.35 0.24 2.44
CA LEU A 55 3.80 0.87 1.24
C LEU A 55 2.92 2.05 1.64
N ASP A 56 3.04 3.15 0.95
CA ASP A 56 2.17 4.30 1.16
C ASP A 56 0.79 4.11 0.49
N HIS A 57 -0.08 5.09 0.64
CA HIS A 57 -1.36 5.25 -0.07
C HIS A 57 -2.28 4.03 0.06
N LEU A 58 -2.37 3.45 1.28
CA LEU A 58 -3.15 2.23 1.59
C LEU A 58 -2.74 1.02 0.73
N GLY A 59 -1.43 0.91 0.44
CA GLY A 59 -0.88 -0.21 -0.35
C GLY A 59 -1.24 -0.13 -1.82
N GLU A 60 -1.56 1.06 -2.28
CA GLU A 60 -1.99 1.35 -3.65
C GLU A 60 -3.26 0.56 -3.98
N THR A 61 -3.31 -0.18 -5.05
CA THR A 61 -4.48 -1.01 -5.39
C THR A 61 -4.38 -2.46 -4.86
N LEU A 62 -3.26 -2.84 -4.26
CA LEU A 62 -2.97 -4.25 -3.96
C LEU A 62 -3.94 -4.89 -2.95
N PRO A 63 -4.34 -4.25 -1.84
CA PRO A 63 -5.29 -4.86 -0.92
C PRO A 63 -6.61 -5.24 -1.62
N PHE A 64 -7.13 -4.38 -2.49
CA PHE A 64 -8.32 -4.66 -3.28
C PHE A 64 -8.14 -5.81 -4.28
N LEU A 65 -6.92 -6.04 -4.76
CA LEU A 65 -6.60 -7.04 -5.78
C LEU A 65 -6.00 -8.34 -5.22
N LEU A 66 -5.83 -8.47 -3.90
CA LEU A 66 -5.12 -9.61 -3.29
C LEU A 66 -5.65 -10.96 -3.73
N TRP A 67 -6.97 -11.16 -3.75
CA TRP A 67 -7.56 -12.40 -4.23
C TRP A 67 -7.18 -12.69 -5.68
N ARG A 68 -7.32 -11.68 -6.56
CA ARG A 68 -7.04 -11.85 -7.99
C ARG A 68 -5.57 -12.17 -8.25
N VAL A 69 -4.66 -11.45 -7.58
CA VAL A 69 -3.22 -11.67 -7.71
C VAL A 69 -2.85 -13.05 -7.19
N ASN A 70 -3.31 -13.42 -6.00
CA ASN A 70 -3.04 -14.74 -5.40
C ASN A 70 -3.57 -15.89 -6.25
N HIS A 71 -4.78 -15.72 -6.83
CA HIS A 71 -5.39 -16.76 -7.66
C HIS A 71 -4.67 -16.97 -8.99
N ASN A 72 -4.20 -15.89 -9.63
CA ASN A 72 -3.67 -15.96 -11.00
C ASN A 72 -2.15 -16.14 -11.07
N LEU A 73 -1.38 -15.72 -10.06
CA LEU A 73 0.06 -15.93 -10.06
C LEU A 73 0.39 -17.38 -9.74
N LYS A 74 1.06 -18.02 -10.69
CA LYS A 74 1.53 -19.40 -10.58
C LYS A 74 3.00 -19.48 -10.95
N ARG A 75 3.71 -20.41 -10.34
CA ARG A 75 5.07 -20.79 -10.74
C ARG A 75 5.03 -21.70 -11.97
N PRO A 76 6.17 -21.88 -12.67
CA PRO A 76 6.26 -22.92 -13.70
C PRO A 76 5.77 -24.28 -13.16
N GLY A 77 4.98 -24.99 -13.96
CA GLY A 77 4.32 -26.23 -13.54
C GLY A 77 3.05 -26.02 -12.69
N ASN A 78 2.46 -24.82 -12.73
CA ASN A 78 1.25 -24.46 -11.98
C ASN A 78 1.37 -24.53 -10.45
N ALA A 79 2.58 -24.56 -9.91
CA ALA A 79 2.76 -24.51 -8.46
C ALA A 79 2.24 -23.18 -7.88
N PRO A 80 1.48 -23.20 -6.80
CA PRO A 80 0.91 -22.00 -6.21
C PRO A 80 2.01 -21.05 -5.67
N ILE A 81 1.69 -19.77 -5.66
CA ILE A 81 2.44 -18.76 -4.93
C ILE A 81 1.49 -18.25 -3.87
N GLU A 82 1.86 -18.38 -2.61
CA GLU A 82 1.07 -17.87 -1.50
C GLU A 82 1.25 -16.36 -1.37
N PHE A 83 0.89 -15.63 -2.45
CA PHE A 83 1.12 -14.19 -2.56
C PHE A 83 0.45 -13.44 -1.42
N ARG A 84 -0.82 -13.74 -1.13
CA ARG A 84 -1.58 -13.09 -0.07
C ARG A 84 -0.93 -13.28 1.28
N GLU A 85 -0.50 -14.48 1.60
CA GLU A 85 0.17 -14.80 2.86
C GLU A 85 1.47 -14.01 3.01
N VAL A 86 2.34 -14.05 2.01
CA VAL A 86 3.61 -13.30 2.01
C VAL A 86 3.35 -11.80 2.12
N PHE A 87 2.40 -11.28 1.35
CA PHE A 87 2.05 -9.87 1.38
C PHE A 87 1.54 -9.45 2.77
N CYS A 88 0.54 -10.13 3.32
CA CYS A 88 -0.02 -9.78 4.63
C CYS A 88 0.98 -9.96 5.79
N ASN A 89 1.97 -10.86 5.66
CA ASN A 89 2.96 -11.08 6.70
C ASN A 89 4.13 -10.09 6.65
N ASN A 90 4.53 -9.65 5.46
CA ASN A 90 5.75 -8.87 5.27
C ASN A 90 5.51 -7.40 4.93
N PHE A 91 4.29 -7.02 4.53
CA PHE A 91 4.00 -5.63 4.19
C PHE A 91 3.13 -4.97 5.25
N TYR A 92 3.34 -3.69 5.39
CA TYR A 92 2.50 -2.73 6.08
C TYR A 92 2.06 -1.68 5.08
N VAL A 93 0.94 -1.02 5.36
CA VAL A 93 0.45 0.08 4.54
C VAL A 93 0.24 1.33 5.40
N THR A 94 0.39 2.49 4.79
CA THR A 94 0.10 3.77 5.47
C THR A 94 -1.14 4.43 4.87
N THR A 95 -1.77 5.32 5.63
CA THR A 95 -2.87 6.16 5.14
C THR A 95 -2.38 7.34 4.28
N SER A 96 -1.06 7.51 4.15
CA SER A 96 -0.42 8.61 3.42
C SER A 96 -1.15 8.95 2.12
N GLY A 97 -1.60 10.17 1.98
CA GLY A 97 -2.20 10.68 0.73
C GLY A 97 -3.48 10.01 0.22
N ASN A 98 -4.04 9.03 0.95
CA ASN A 98 -5.26 8.32 0.55
C ASN A 98 -6.25 8.25 1.72
N PHE A 99 -7.06 9.29 1.91
CA PHE A 99 -8.02 9.43 3.00
C PHE A 99 -9.41 8.97 2.57
N SER A 100 -9.52 7.67 2.31
CA SER A 100 -10.73 7.02 1.78
C SER A 100 -11.21 5.93 2.75
N ASP A 101 -12.42 6.09 3.30
CA ASP A 101 -13.03 5.11 4.19
C ASP A 101 -13.12 3.72 3.55
N PRO A 102 -13.66 3.56 2.32
CA PRO A 102 -13.72 2.26 1.68
C PRO A 102 -12.35 1.61 1.47
N ALA A 103 -11.32 2.40 1.13
CA ALA A 103 -9.99 1.88 0.93
C ALA A 103 -9.35 1.41 2.25
N LEU A 104 -9.51 2.19 3.35
CA LEU A 104 -9.04 1.77 4.67
C LEU A 104 -9.75 0.51 5.14
N LEU A 105 -11.07 0.43 5.00
CA LEU A 105 -11.85 -0.75 5.40
C LEU A 105 -11.44 -1.99 4.60
N CYS A 106 -11.15 -1.85 3.30
CA CYS A 106 -10.59 -2.93 2.48
C CYS A 106 -9.24 -3.42 3.05
N CYS A 107 -8.33 -2.50 3.38
CA CYS A 107 -7.06 -2.86 4.00
C CYS A 107 -7.24 -3.57 5.35
N MET A 108 -8.16 -3.09 6.19
CA MET A 108 -8.46 -3.73 7.47
C MET A 108 -8.99 -5.16 7.30
N GLN A 109 -9.85 -5.39 6.31
CA GLN A 109 -10.42 -6.72 6.04
C GLN A 109 -9.41 -7.69 5.43
N GLU A 110 -8.57 -7.23 4.51
CA GLU A 110 -7.62 -8.08 3.78
C GLU A 110 -6.33 -8.35 4.54
N MET A 111 -5.79 -7.35 5.23
CA MET A 111 -4.49 -7.42 5.89
C MET A 111 -4.56 -7.46 7.41
N GLY A 112 -5.68 -7.01 7.98
CA GLY A 112 -5.83 -6.78 9.41
C GLY A 112 -5.33 -5.40 9.86
N VAL A 113 -5.98 -4.86 10.90
CA VAL A 113 -5.69 -3.52 11.44
C VAL A 113 -4.23 -3.36 11.90
N ASP A 114 -3.61 -4.44 12.34
CA ASP A 114 -2.22 -4.46 12.86
C ASP A 114 -1.16 -4.22 11.77
N ARG A 115 -1.57 -4.12 10.51
CA ARG A 115 -0.70 -3.86 9.34
C ARG A 115 -0.85 -2.45 8.79
N ILE A 116 -1.60 -1.58 9.45
CA ILE A 116 -1.91 -0.24 8.95
C ILE A 116 -1.27 0.80 9.88
N LEU A 117 -0.62 1.81 9.28
CA LEU A 117 0.04 2.91 9.97
C LEU A 117 -0.61 4.23 9.54
N PHE A 118 -0.73 5.17 10.47
CA PHE A 118 -1.17 6.51 10.13
C PHE A 118 0.00 7.33 9.57
N ALA A 119 -0.22 7.97 8.43
CA ALA A 119 0.66 8.94 7.82
C ALA A 119 -0.13 9.91 6.94
N ILE A 120 0.42 11.08 6.63
CA ILE A 120 -0.29 12.18 5.95
C ILE A 120 0.20 12.40 4.52
N ASP A 121 1.48 12.21 4.26
CA ASP A 121 2.16 12.58 3.01
C ASP A 121 2.68 14.02 2.99
N TRP A 122 3.05 14.57 4.16
CA TRP A 122 3.70 15.87 4.22
C TRP A 122 5.03 15.87 3.42
N PRO A 123 5.35 16.90 2.62
CA PRO A 123 4.63 18.18 2.48
C PRO A 123 3.62 18.23 1.30
N PHE A 124 3.32 17.10 0.67
CA PHE A 124 2.45 17.06 -0.51
C PHE A 124 0.97 17.19 -0.15
N ILE A 125 0.58 16.74 1.03
CA ILE A 125 -0.78 16.86 1.56
C ILE A 125 -0.76 17.63 2.89
N ASP A 126 -1.77 18.47 3.11
CA ASP A 126 -1.95 19.20 4.36
C ASP A 126 -2.25 18.25 5.51
N ASN A 127 -1.52 18.43 6.62
CA ASN A 127 -1.70 17.63 7.84
C ASN A 127 -3.13 17.65 8.38
N LYS A 128 -3.79 18.82 8.28
CA LYS A 128 -5.16 18.98 8.77
C LYS A 128 -6.14 18.09 8.04
N LEU A 129 -6.00 17.92 6.73
CA LEU A 129 -6.90 17.10 5.93
C LEU A 129 -6.91 15.63 6.40
N GLY A 130 -5.73 15.04 6.56
CA GLY A 130 -5.61 13.66 7.03
C GLY A 130 -6.00 13.46 8.48
N ALA A 131 -5.67 14.44 9.36
CA ALA A 131 -6.06 14.40 10.76
C ALA A 131 -7.58 14.49 10.93
N ASP A 132 -8.23 15.46 10.28
CA ASP A 132 -9.69 15.62 10.32
C ASP A 132 -10.42 14.38 9.78
N TRP A 133 -9.94 13.80 8.67
CA TRP A 133 -10.49 12.55 8.14
C TRP A 133 -10.39 11.42 9.15
N PHE A 134 -9.21 11.22 9.73
CA PHE A 134 -8.98 10.10 10.65
C PHE A 134 -9.76 10.25 11.96
N GLU A 135 -9.96 11.46 12.44
CA GLU A 135 -10.77 11.73 13.61
C GLU A 135 -12.24 11.31 13.37
N ASN A 136 -12.75 11.58 12.17
CA ASN A 136 -14.16 11.37 11.82
C ASN A 136 -14.49 9.97 11.28
N ILE A 137 -13.50 9.18 10.86
CA ILE A 137 -13.76 7.85 10.30
C ILE A 137 -14.47 6.93 11.31
N SER A 138 -15.43 6.14 10.81
CA SER A 138 -16.26 5.26 11.64
C SER A 138 -15.62 3.88 11.81
N ILE A 139 -14.56 3.79 12.63
CA ILE A 139 -13.96 2.53 13.09
C ILE A 139 -13.88 2.51 14.61
N SER A 140 -13.59 1.36 15.21
CA SER A 140 -13.49 1.24 16.66
C SER A 140 -12.38 2.14 17.25
N ARG A 141 -12.57 2.58 18.50
CA ARG A 141 -11.53 3.34 19.21
C ARG A 141 -10.22 2.54 19.34
N GLU A 142 -10.33 1.24 19.53
CA GLU A 142 -9.17 0.35 19.64
C GLU A 142 -8.37 0.34 18.32
N ASP A 143 -9.06 0.21 17.17
CA ASP A 143 -8.43 0.24 15.85
C ASP A 143 -7.80 1.60 15.55
N LYS A 144 -8.46 2.70 15.93
CA LYS A 144 -7.86 4.04 15.82
C LYS A 144 -6.54 4.13 16.57
N VAL A 145 -6.48 3.67 17.82
CA VAL A 145 -5.25 3.70 18.64
C VAL A 145 -4.15 2.84 18.01
N LYS A 146 -4.49 1.66 17.49
CA LYS A 146 -3.51 0.80 16.78
C LYS A 146 -2.92 1.51 15.57
N ILE A 147 -3.77 2.06 14.70
CA ILE A 147 -3.33 2.72 13.46
C ILE A 147 -2.52 3.99 13.75
N LEU A 148 -2.97 4.83 14.71
CA LEU A 148 -2.31 6.10 15.02
C LEU A 148 -0.92 5.93 15.64
N ASN A 149 -0.73 4.93 16.50
CA ASN A 149 0.49 4.81 17.30
C ASN A 149 0.93 3.35 17.51
N GLY A 150 0.03 2.47 17.94
CA GLY A 150 0.41 1.14 18.43
C GLY A 150 1.21 0.31 17.43
N ASN A 151 0.83 0.37 16.16
CA ASN A 151 1.50 -0.38 15.10
C ASN A 151 2.90 0.18 14.81
N ALA A 152 3.04 1.51 14.73
CA ALA A 152 4.33 2.16 14.55
C ALA A 152 5.28 1.86 15.71
N SER A 153 4.80 2.01 16.95
CA SER A 153 5.59 1.70 18.15
C SER A 153 6.10 0.25 18.15
N ARG A 154 5.27 -0.70 17.72
CA ARG A 154 5.65 -2.12 17.63
C ARG A 154 6.70 -2.38 16.55
N ILE A 155 6.57 -1.77 15.35
CA ILE A 155 7.50 -1.99 14.24
C ILE A 155 8.85 -1.36 14.53
N PHE A 156 8.84 -0.11 15.00
CA PHE A 156 10.07 0.68 15.20
C PHE A 156 10.67 0.51 16.61
N LYS A 157 9.99 -0.28 17.48
CA LYS A 157 10.44 -0.52 18.88
C LYS A 157 10.60 0.77 19.68
N LEU A 158 9.63 1.69 19.54
CA LEU A 158 9.58 2.97 20.22
C LEU A 158 9.08 2.82 21.67
#